data_31f3ebc86be6f6b2b03aff92b596fff6
#
_entry.id   31f3ebc86be6f6b2b03aff92b596fff6
#
_cell.length_a   1.000
_cell.length_b   1.000
_cell.length_c   1.000
_cell.angle_alpha   90.00
_cell.angle_beta   90.00
_cell.angle_gamma   90.00
#
_symmetry.space_group_name_H-M   'P 1'
#
loop_
_entity.id
_entity.type
_entity.pdbx_description
1 polymer ?
#
loop_
_entity_poly.entity_id
_entity_poly.type
_entity_poly.pdbx_seq_one_letter_code
_entity_poly.pdbx_strand_id
1 'polypeptide(L)'
;GDACLAILDAQAVDLVISDMRMPKMDGAQFLEKVREKTPETMRLLLTGYADVTSTINAINKGEIYRHISKPWDDNDIVLIVKKALEHKALRGENQRLLALTQQQNDELKDLNAGLEKRVQARTAEIEQVNSFLNLANERLKKNFLVSIKVFSGLIELREGAVAGHARRVADMARRIARQMALPTPAQQDVFVAALLHDIGKIGFTDELLAKPVSKLVNEELARYRKHALAGEAALMPLVELQGVAKIIRAHHERFDGAGFPDGAAGAAI
;
A
#
# COMPACT_ATOMS: atom_id res chain seq x y z
N GLY A 1 46.60 38.04 36.20
CA GLY A 1 45.56 37.03 36.24
C GLY A 1 44.19 37.64 36.57
N ASP A 2 44.06 38.30 37.72
CA ASP A 2 42.74 38.73 38.24
C ASP A 2 42.01 39.74 37.32
N ALA A 3 42.71 40.73 36.76
CA ALA A 3 42.09 41.66 35.79
C ALA A 3 41.57 40.98 34.53
N CYS A 4 42.25 39.92 34.04
CA CYS A 4 41.79 39.17 32.89
C CYS A 4 40.55 38.30 33.23
N LEU A 5 40.47 37.74 34.45
CA LEU A 5 39.27 37.02 34.91
C LEU A 5 38.04 37.95 34.98
N ALA A 6 38.23 39.21 35.41
CA ALA A 6 37.15 40.21 35.39
C ALA A 6 36.65 40.55 33.96
N ILE A 7 37.54 40.55 32.97
CA ILE A 7 37.17 40.74 31.57
C ILE A 7 36.31 39.55 31.06
N LEU A 8 36.67 38.30 31.44
CA LEU A 8 35.92 37.11 31.07
C LEU A 8 34.52 37.09 31.70
N ASP A 9 34.32 37.76 32.85
CA ASP A 9 33.00 37.94 33.43
C ASP A 9 32.14 38.96 32.68
N ALA A 10 32.78 39.95 32.04
CA ALA A 10 32.12 41.08 31.39
C ALA A 10 31.82 40.82 29.89
N GLN A 11 32.63 40.01 29.21
CA GLN A 11 32.51 39.76 27.78
C GLN A 11 32.95 38.38 27.36
N ALA A 12 32.36 37.85 26.28
CA ALA A 12 32.79 36.60 25.68
C ALA A 12 34.15 36.74 25.02
N VAL A 13 35.08 35.85 25.33
CA VAL A 13 36.43 35.81 24.77
C VAL A 13 36.64 34.47 24.08
N ASP A 14 37.11 34.50 22.84
CA ASP A 14 37.30 33.29 22.05
C ASP A 14 38.58 32.56 22.39
N LEU A 15 39.64 33.29 22.74
CA LEU A 15 40.95 32.75 23.01
C LEU A 15 41.69 33.57 24.05
N VAL A 16 42.39 32.88 24.96
CA VAL A 16 43.28 33.48 25.97
C VAL A 16 44.69 32.93 25.78
N ILE A 17 45.67 33.84 25.78
CA ILE A 17 47.10 33.52 25.80
C ILE A 17 47.65 33.96 27.14
N SER A 18 48.30 33.08 27.89
CA SER A 18 48.90 33.38 29.17
C SER A 18 50.39 33.05 29.17
N ASP A 19 51.20 33.93 29.77
CA ASP A 19 52.55 33.54 30.12
C ASP A 19 52.53 32.60 31.31
N MET A 20 53.43 31.60 31.33
CA MET A 20 53.60 30.69 32.44
C MET A 20 54.02 31.43 33.73
N ARG A 21 54.96 32.35 33.63
CA ARG A 21 55.49 33.11 34.79
C ARG A 21 54.82 34.45 34.93
N MET A 22 53.82 34.50 35.81
CA MET A 22 53.17 35.78 36.16
C MET A 22 53.22 36.04 37.66
N PRO A 23 53.22 37.36 38.09
CA PRO A 23 53.15 37.73 39.50
C PRO A 23 51.81 37.29 40.10
N LYS A 24 51.86 36.86 41.37
CA LYS A 24 50.69 36.39 42.22
C LYS A 24 50.00 35.08 41.79
N MET A 25 49.85 34.84 40.54
CA MET A 25 49.18 33.64 39.98
C MET A 25 49.95 33.21 38.74
N ASP A 26 50.40 31.98 38.68
CA ASP A 26 51.07 31.47 37.47
C ASP A 26 50.05 31.23 36.32
N GLY A 27 50.57 31.02 35.08
CA GLY A 27 49.75 30.86 33.90
C GLY A 27 48.88 29.59 33.93
N ALA A 28 49.38 28.53 34.59
CA ALA A 28 48.62 27.30 34.71
C ALA A 28 47.38 27.46 35.62
N GLN A 29 47.57 28.05 36.78
CA GLN A 29 46.50 28.39 37.71
C GLN A 29 45.47 29.36 37.08
N PHE A 30 45.96 30.34 36.31
CA PHE A 30 45.08 31.25 35.61
C PHE A 30 44.25 30.55 34.55
N LEU A 31 44.81 29.69 33.71
CA LEU A 31 44.09 28.98 32.66
C LEU A 31 43.16 27.89 33.21
N GLU A 32 43.46 27.31 34.39
CA GLU A 32 42.55 26.44 35.14
C GLU A 32 41.26 27.22 35.52
N LYS A 33 41.39 28.41 36.08
CA LYS A 33 40.24 29.26 36.38
C LYS A 33 39.48 29.75 35.15
N VAL A 34 40.15 29.98 34.04
CA VAL A 34 39.53 30.29 32.74
C VAL A 34 38.70 29.11 32.28
N ARG A 35 39.19 27.87 32.40
CA ARG A 35 38.46 26.66 32.08
C ARG A 35 37.19 26.54 32.90
N GLU A 36 37.27 26.76 34.21
CA GLU A 36 36.11 26.65 35.11
C GLU A 36 35.04 27.70 34.79
N LYS A 37 35.44 28.94 34.46
CA LYS A 37 34.50 30.03 34.16
C LYS A 37 33.96 30.01 32.74
N THR A 38 34.85 29.79 31.79
CA THR A 38 34.54 29.85 30.34
C THR A 38 35.16 28.65 29.63
N PRO A 39 34.58 27.43 29.75
CA PRO A 39 35.17 26.21 29.20
C PRO A 39 35.35 26.25 27.69
N GLU A 40 34.53 27.00 26.98
CA GLU A 40 34.60 27.17 25.52
C GLU A 40 35.69 28.12 25.03
N THR A 41 36.32 28.90 25.94
CA THR A 41 37.43 29.76 25.59
C THR A 41 38.69 28.93 25.31
N MET A 42 39.30 29.12 24.16
CA MET A 42 40.55 28.45 23.80
C MET A 42 41.70 28.97 24.66
N ARG A 43 42.54 28.07 25.16
CA ARG A 43 43.61 28.40 26.14
C ARG A 43 44.96 28.03 25.55
N LEU A 44 45.83 29.03 25.40
CA LEU A 44 47.22 28.89 24.97
C LEU A 44 48.17 29.32 26.09
N LEU A 45 49.28 28.59 26.27
CA LEU A 45 50.28 28.88 27.29
C LEU A 45 51.61 29.20 26.64
N LEU A 46 52.24 30.33 27.03
CA LEU A 46 53.60 30.66 26.65
C LEU A 46 54.56 30.13 27.72
N THR A 47 55.60 29.37 27.30
CA THR A 47 56.51 28.66 28.22
C THR A 47 57.98 28.98 27.87
N GLY A 48 58.83 29.09 28.87
CA GLY A 48 60.30 29.16 28.69
C GLY A 48 60.94 27.76 28.78
N TYR A 49 62.19 27.66 28.37
CA TYR A 49 62.98 26.42 28.33
C TYR A 49 63.08 25.68 29.70
N ALA A 50 62.92 26.37 30.81
CA ALA A 50 63.07 25.83 32.15
C ALA A 50 61.76 25.29 32.78
N ASP A 51 60.62 25.37 32.08
CA ASP A 51 59.30 25.20 32.67
C ASP A 51 58.62 23.88 32.30
N VAL A 52 59.40 22.86 31.82
CA VAL A 52 58.84 21.59 31.25
C VAL A 52 57.91 20.85 32.19
N THR A 53 58.28 20.70 33.46
CA THR A 53 57.49 19.95 34.46
C THR A 53 56.21 20.68 34.84
N SER A 54 56.26 21.97 34.96
CA SER A 54 55.10 22.83 35.23
C SER A 54 54.16 22.91 34.04
N THR A 55 54.68 22.82 32.82
CA THR A 55 53.92 22.77 31.55
C THR A 55 53.05 21.52 31.46
N ILE A 56 53.59 20.32 31.85
CA ILE A 56 52.82 19.07 31.85
C ILE A 56 51.63 19.17 32.79
N ASN A 57 51.82 19.75 34.00
CA ASN A 57 50.71 19.94 34.94
C ASN A 57 49.67 20.94 34.43
N ALA A 58 50.10 21.99 33.74
CA ALA A 58 49.22 22.96 33.11
C ALA A 58 48.42 22.38 31.97
N ILE A 59 49.01 21.50 31.16
CA ILE A 59 48.31 20.77 30.09
C ILE A 59 47.19 19.91 30.66
N ASN A 60 47.48 19.17 31.73
CA ASN A 60 46.54 18.23 32.31
C ASN A 60 45.40 18.90 33.08
N LYS A 61 45.70 19.97 33.85
CA LYS A 61 44.72 20.67 34.69
C LYS A 61 43.96 21.77 33.97
N GLY A 62 44.65 22.56 33.13
CA GLY A 62 44.04 23.66 32.39
C GLY A 62 43.38 23.29 31.08
N GLU A 63 43.50 22.05 30.63
CA GLU A 63 43.07 21.61 29.30
C GLU A 63 43.48 22.65 28.21
N ILE A 64 44.76 23.04 28.23
CA ILE A 64 45.24 23.99 27.24
C ILE A 64 45.26 23.36 25.84
N TYR A 65 44.86 24.15 24.83
CA TYR A 65 44.86 23.68 23.45
C TYR A 65 46.30 23.44 22.97
N ARG A 66 47.21 24.37 23.29
CA ARG A 66 48.63 24.27 22.91
C ARG A 66 49.51 25.15 23.80
N HIS A 67 50.76 24.72 24.01
CA HIS A 67 51.80 25.57 24.54
C HIS A 67 52.70 26.10 23.42
N ILE A 68 53.32 27.27 23.61
CA ILE A 68 54.21 27.94 22.69
C ILE A 68 55.52 28.25 23.43
N SER A 69 56.63 27.74 22.92
CA SER A 69 57.96 27.92 23.56
C SER A 69 58.55 29.30 23.21
N LYS A 70 59.19 29.93 24.19
CA LYS A 70 59.98 31.15 23.99
C LYS A 70 61.40 30.79 23.63
N PRO A 71 62.09 31.52 22.67
CA PRO A 71 61.52 32.54 21.79
C PRO A 71 60.63 31.90 20.69
N TRP A 72 59.59 32.61 20.27
CA TRP A 72 58.66 32.16 19.21
C TRP A 72 58.92 32.93 17.89
N ASP A 73 58.45 32.41 16.82
CA ASP A 73 58.27 33.05 15.52
C ASP A 73 56.86 33.66 15.46
N ASP A 74 56.72 34.89 14.99
CA ASP A 74 55.43 35.57 14.92
C ASP A 74 54.42 34.82 13.97
N ASN A 75 54.95 34.24 12.87
CA ASN A 75 54.12 33.45 11.96
C ASN A 75 53.57 32.17 12.63
N ASP A 76 54.38 31.53 13.49
CA ASP A 76 53.97 30.37 14.25
C ASP A 76 52.83 30.71 15.24
N ILE A 77 52.92 31.82 15.96
CA ILE A 77 51.82 32.24 16.85
C ILE A 77 50.57 32.52 16.08
N VAL A 78 50.62 33.25 14.97
CA VAL A 78 49.45 33.56 14.13
C VAL A 78 48.80 32.23 13.63
N LEU A 79 49.61 31.29 13.18
CA LEU A 79 49.08 29.97 12.71
C LEU A 79 48.43 29.17 13.84
N ILE A 80 49.03 29.16 15.05
CA ILE A 80 48.49 28.46 16.22
C ILE A 80 47.17 29.09 16.65
N VAL A 81 47.08 30.43 16.72
CA VAL A 81 45.84 31.14 17.04
C VAL A 81 44.75 30.84 16.03
N LYS A 82 45.06 30.90 14.73
CA LYS A 82 44.11 30.58 13.67
C LYS A 82 43.57 29.18 13.81
N LYS A 83 44.44 28.17 13.99
CA LYS A 83 44.02 26.77 14.20
C LYS A 83 43.19 26.57 15.47
N ALA A 84 43.53 27.27 16.55
CA ALA A 84 42.75 27.21 17.79
C ALA A 84 41.33 27.74 17.59
N LEU A 85 41.17 28.87 16.90
CA LEU A 85 39.84 29.43 16.58
C LEU A 85 39.04 28.56 15.61
N GLU A 86 39.69 28.01 14.59
CA GLU A 86 39.07 27.01 13.67
C GLU A 86 38.57 25.78 14.44
N HIS A 87 39.39 25.26 15.37
CA HIS A 87 39.00 24.14 16.22
C HIS A 87 37.79 24.47 17.10
N LYS A 88 37.74 25.65 17.69
CA LYS A 88 36.59 26.13 18.48
C LYS A 88 35.34 26.19 17.62
N ALA A 89 35.41 26.79 16.44
CA ALA A 89 34.30 26.91 15.52
C ALA A 89 33.75 25.56 15.10
N LEU A 90 34.64 24.62 14.73
CA LEU A 90 34.26 23.24 14.38
C LEU A 90 33.59 22.48 15.55
N ARG A 91 34.11 22.65 16.77
CA ARG A 91 33.55 22.05 17.97
C ARG A 91 32.12 22.56 18.24
N GLY A 92 31.91 23.87 18.14
CA GLY A 92 30.61 24.50 18.31
C GLY A 92 29.60 24.03 17.25
N GLU A 93 30.02 23.94 15.97
CA GLU A 93 29.16 23.48 14.90
C GLU A 93 28.82 21.98 15.07
N ASN A 94 29.79 21.16 15.47
CA ASN A 94 29.50 19.74 15.79
C ASN A 94 28.48 19.58 16.92
N GLN A 95 28.58 20.35 17.99
CA GLN A 95 27.61 20.33 19.08
C GLN A 95 26.21 20.74 18.60
N ARG A 96 26.14 21.78 17.78
CA ARG A 96 24.90 22.26 17.18
C ARG A 96 24.27 21.19 16.28
N LEU A 97 25.07 20.56 15.41
CA LEU A 97 24.62 19.50 14.51
C LEU A 97 24.13 18.27 15.29
N LEU A 98 24.84 17.87 16.35
CA LEU A 98 24.43 16.77 17.22
C LEU A 98 23.07 17.05 17.88
N ALA A 99 22.88 18.26 18.41
CA ALA A 99 21.61 18.66 19.02
C ALA A 99 20.46 18.65 18.00
N LEU A 100 20.69 19.19 16.79
CA LEU A 100 19.71 19.17 15.71
C LEU A 100 19.37 17.73 15.26
N THR A 101 20.39 16.88 15.12
CA THR A 101 20.19 15.48 14.72
C THR A 101 19.37 14.73 15.78
N GLN A 102 19.65 14.99 17.07
CA GLN A 102 18.86 14.37 18.14
C GLN A 102 17.40 14.80 18.08
N GLN A 103 17.15 16.11 17.92
CA GLN A 103 15.78 16.61 17.77
C GLN A 103 15.04 15.95 16.59
N GLN A 104 15.70 15.92 15.42
CA GLN A 104 15.10 15.29 14.23
C GLN A 104 14.82 13.79 14.43
N ASN A 105 15.71 13.08 15.11
CA ASN A 105 15.50 11.68 15.43
C ASN A 105 14.29 11.47 16.34
N ASP A 106 14.10 12.32 17.32
CA ASP A 106 12.96 12.20 18.22
C ASP A 106 11.65 12.55 17.51
N GLU A 107 11.62 13.58 16.67
CA GLU A 107 10.47 13.90 15.81
C GLU A 107 10.13 12.74 14.85
N LEU A 108 11.15 12.12 14.24
CA LEU A 108 10.95 10.94 13.36
C LEU A 108 10.38 9.75 14.10
N LYS A 109 10.82 9.47 15.33
CA LYS A 109 10.27 8.39 16.15
C LYS A 109 8.80 8.61 16.46
N ASP A 110 8.42 9.83 16.84
CA ASP A 110 7.03 10.17 17.15
C ASP A 110 6.14 10.06 15.91
N LEU A 111 6.63 10.55 14.77
CA LEU A 111 5.94 10.46 13.49
C LEU A 111 5.75 9.00 13.06
N ASN A 112 6.79 8.17 13.17
CA ASN A 112 6.72 6.75 12.84
C ASN A 112 5.72 6.01 13.73
N ALA A 113 5.75 6.25 15.05
CA ALA A 113 4.79 5.64 15.98
C ALA A 113 3.35 6.06 15.64
N GLY A 114 3.14 7.32 15.26
CA GLY A 114 1.84 7.80 14.80
C GLY A 114 1.39 7.16 13.48
N LEU A 115 2.33 6.99 12.54
CA LEU A 115 2.08 6.35 11.25
C LEU A 115 1.74 4.86 11.41
N GLU A 116 2.47 4.13 12.25
CA GLU A 116 2.19 2.71 12.53
C GLU A 116 0.77 2.51 13.09
N LYS A 117 0.36 3.32 14.05
CA LYS A 117 -1.02 3.29 14.58
C LYS A 117 -2.07 3.53 13.49
N ARG A 118 -1.82 4.51 12.60
CA ARG A 118 -2.74 4.81 11.49
C ARG A 118 -2.78 3.67 10.47
N VAL A 119 -1.65 3.07 10.15
CA VAL A 119 -1.58 1.90 9.26
C VAL A 119 -2.36 0.73 9.84
N GLN A 120 -2.15 0.40 11.12
CA GLN A 120 -2.89 -0.68 11.80
C GLN A 120 -4.41 -0.43 11.78
N ALA A 121 -4.85 0.78 12.13
CA ALA A 121 -6.27 1.14 12.11
C ALA A 121 -6.88 1.02 10.71
N ARG A 122 -6.17 1.51 9.67
CA ARG A 122 -6.64 1.42 8.28
C ARG A 122 -6.65 -0.02 7.76
N THR A 123 -5.66 -0.83 8.14
CA THR A 123 -5.64 -2.26 7.76
C THR A 123 -6.84 -2.99 8.34
N ALA A 124 -7.15 -2.78 9.63
CA ALA A 124 -8.32 -3.38 10.26
C ALA A 124 -9.65 -2.93 9.60
N GLU A 125 -9.77 -1.65 9.25
CA GLU A 125 -10.93 -1.11 8.52
C GLU A 125 -11.08 -1.77 7.14
N ILE A 126 -9.98 -1.90 6.38
CA ILE A 126 -9.98 -2.55 5.06
C ILE A 126 -10.37 -4.02 5.18
N GLU A 127 -9.87 -4.76 6.16
CA GLU A 127 -10.23 -6.16 6.40
C GLU A 127 -11.73 -6.32 6.70
N GLN A 128 -12.28 -5.44 7.52
CA GLN A 128 -13.71 -5.42 7.82
C GLN A 128 -14.56 -5.13 6.57
N VAL A 129 -14.19 -4.12 5.78
CA VAL A 129 -14.88 -3.79 4.52
C VAL A 129 -14.81 -4.94 3.53
N ASN A 130 -13.64 -5.57 3.35
CA ASN A 130 -13.47 -6.72 2.48
C ASN A 130 -14.35 -7.91 2.92
N SER A 131 -14.41 -8.18 4.21
CA SER A 131 -15.28 -9.23 4.76
C SER A 131 -16.75 -8.93 4.45
N PHE A 132 -17.19 -7.71 4.66
CA PHE A 132 -18.56 -7.28 4.33
C PHE A 132 -18.86 -7.40 2.83
N LEU A 133 -17.95 -6.95 1.96
CA LEU A 133 -18.09 -7.04 0.51
C LEU A 133 -18.19 -8.49 0.04
N ASN A 134 -17.37 -9.39 0.58
CA ASN A 134 -17.43 -10.80 0.25
C ASN A 134 -18.79 -11.41 0.64
N LEU A 135 -19.28 -11.11 1.83
CA LEU A 135 -20.60 -11.57 2.28
C LEU A 135 -21.73 -11.02 1.41
N ALA A 136 -21.68 -9.74 1.07
CA ALA A 136 -22.67 -9.09 0.19
C ALA A 136 -22.66 -9.72 -1.21
N ASN A 137 -21.46 -9.97 -1.76
CA ASN A 137 -21.31 -10.59 -3.07
C ASN A 137 -21.86 -12.03 -3.11
N GLU A 138 -21.57 -12.83 -2.08
CA GLU A 138 -22.14 -14.18 -1.96
C GLU A 138 -23.68 -14.16 -1.84
N ARG A 139 -24.23 -13.22 -1.09
CA ARG A 139 -25.69 -13.03 -1.00
C ARG A 139 -26.29 -12.64 -2.35
N LEU A 140 -25.64 -11.72 -3.07
CA LEU A 140 -26.08 -11.28 -4.40
C LEU A 140 -26.10 -12.45 -5.39
N LYS A 141 -25.03 -13.24 -5.46
CA LYS A 141 -24.96 -14.45 -6.29
C LYS A 141 -26.07 -15.45 -5.95
N LYS A 142 -26.30 -15.68 -4.66
CA LYS A 142 -27.37 -16.59 -4.21
C LYS A 142 -28.74 -16.07 -4.62
N ASN A 143 -29.01 -14.79 -4.39
CA ASN A 143 -30.31 -14.18 -4.75
C ASN A 143 -30.53 -14.21 -6.27
N PHE A 144 -29.49 -13.94 -7.06
CA PHE A 144 -29.54 -14.04 -8.51
C PHE A 144 -29.94 -15.45 -8.97
N LEU A 145 -29.30 -16.49 -8.44
CA LEU A 145 -29.67 -17.87 -8.78
C LEU A 145 -31.09 -18.26 -8.32
N VAL A 146 -31.55 -17.74 -7.18
CA VAL A 146 -32.92 -17.93 -6.72
C VAL A 146 -33.91 -17.25 -7.68
N SER A 147 -33.62 -16.02 -8.11
CA SER A 147 -34.46 -15.30 -9.08
C SER A 147 -34.59 -16.07 -10.41
N ILE A 148 -33.47 -16.59 -10.93
CA ILE A 148 -33.47 -17.41 -12.15
C ILE A 148 -34.36 -18.66 -11.97
N LYS A 149 -34.26 -19.35 -10.84
CA LYS A 149 -35.13 -20.52 -10.56
C LYS A 149 -36.59 -20.14 -10.48
N VAL A 150 -36.93 -19.00 -9.90
CA VAL A 150 -38.32 -18.51 -9.86
C VAL A 150 -38.82 -18.20 -11.27
N PHE A 151 -38.01 -17.48 -12.10
CA PHE A 151 -38.40 -17.23 -13.49
C PHE A 151 -38.58 -18.54 -14.30
N SER A 152 -37.64 -19.48 -14.15
CA SER A 152 -37.80 -20.82 -14.76
C SER A 152 -39.10 -21.49 -14.35
N GLY A 153 -39.46 -21.46 -13.06
CA GLY A 153 -40.73 -22.01 -12.58
C GLY A 153 -41.96 -21.30 -13.13
N LEU A 154 -41.90 -19.98 -13.32
CA LEU A 154 -42.99 -19.21 -13.93
C LEU A 154 -43.22 -19.58 -15.41
N ILE A 155 -42.14 -19.84 -16.14
CA ILE A 155 -42.21 -20.31 -17.54
C ILE A 155 -42.88 -21.69 -17.59
N GLU A 156 -42.44 -22.64 -16.75
CA GLU A 156 -43.04 -23.97 -16.65
C GLU A 156 -44.54 -23.93 -16.31
N LEU A 157 -44.96 -23.06 -15.39
CA LEU A 157 -46.38 -22.86 -15.04
C LEU A 157 -47.20 -22.38 -16.24
N ARG A 158 -46.65 -21.48 -17.05
CA ARG A 158 -47.31 -20.97 -18.26
C ARG A 158 -47.45 -22.05 -19.35
N GLU A 159 -46.46 -22.92 -19.50
CA GLU A 159 -46.47 -24.00 -20.47
C GLU A 159 -47.37 -25.15 -20.10
N GLY A 160 -47.88 -25.20 -18.87
CA GLY A 160 -48.59 -26.38 -18.36
C GLY A 160 -47.72 -27.62 -18.27
N ALA A 161 -46.39 -27.44 -18.30
CA ALA A 161 -45.42 -28.52 -18.25
C ALA A 161 -45.34 -29.17 -16.88
N VAL A 162 -44.82 -30.39 -16.84
CA VAL A 162 -44.59 -31.10 -15.57
C VAL A 162 -43.55 -30.30 -14.74
N ALA A 163 -43.99 -29.85 -13.59
CA ALA A 163 -43.16 -29.06 -12.70
C ALA A 163 -41.74 -29.63 -12.49
N GLY A 164 -40.72 -28.81 -12.59
CA GLY A 164 -39.32 -29.17 -12.39
C GLY A 164 -38.63 -29.76 -13.63
N HIS A 165 -39.20 -29.65 -14.82
CA HIS A 165 -38.53 -30.04 -16.07
C HIS A 165 -37.22 -29.31 -16.28
N ALA A 166 -37.22 -27.98 -16.30
CA ALA A 166 -36.05 -27.16 -16.52
C ALA A 166 -34.94 -27.43 -15.47
N ARG A 167 -35.33 -27.69 -14.23
CA ARG A 167 -34.38 -28.08 -13.18
C ARG A 167 -33.73 -29.43 -13.46
N ARG A 168 -34.48 -30.44 -13.87
CA ARG A 168 -33.90 -31.75 -14.22
C ARG A 168 -32.97 -31.66 -15.40
N VAL A 169 -33.31 -30.87 -16.43
CA VAL A 169 -32.46 -30.60 -17.58
C VAL A 169 -31.19 -29.91 -17.16
N ALA A 170 -31.29 -28.87 -16.32
CA ALA A 170 -30.15 -28.12 -15.83
C ALA A 170 -29.18 -28.96 -14.97
N ASP A 171 -29.71 -29.81 -14.09
CA ASP A 171 -28.88 -30.70 -13.28
C ASP A 171 -28.16 -31.75 -14.17
N MET A 172 -28.82 -32.27 -15.21
CA MET A 172 -28.20 -33.18 -16.17
C MET A 172 -27.13 -32.47 -17.00
N ALA A 173 -27.43 -31.29 -17.58
CA ALA A 173 -26.50 -30.51 -18.37
C ALA A 173 -25.24 -30.18 -17.58
N ARG A 174 -25.38 -29.79 -16.32
CA ARG A 174 -24.26 -29.53 -15.43
C ARG A 174 -23.40 -30.77 -15.16
N ARG A 175 -24.01 -31.95 -15.00
CA ARG A 175 -23.27 -33.23 -14.85
C ARG A 175 -22.46 -33.53 -16.11
N ILE A 176 -23.05 -33.33 -17.28
CA ILE A 176 -22.37 -33.53 -18.57
C ILE A 176 -21.20 -32.54 -18.71
N ALA A 177 -21.42 -31.25 -18.46
CA ALA A 177 -20.41 -30.23 -18.52
C ALA A 177 -19.20 -30.51 -17.57
N ARG A 178 -19.47 -31.06 -16.39
CA ARG A 178 -18.42 -31.54 -15.47
C ARG A 178 -17.65 -32.72 -16.03
N GLN A 179 -18.34 -33.70 -16.59
CA GLN A 179 -17.71 -34.88 -17.17
C GLN A 179 -16.84 -34.52 -18.38
N MET A 180 -17.22 -33.48 -19.12
CA MET A 180 -16.45 -32.91 -20.22
C MET A 180 -15.32 -32.02 -19.74
N ALA A 181 -15.11 -31.89 -18.44
CA ALA A 181 -14.09 -31.03 -17.83
C ALA A 181 -14.13 -29.56 -18.29
N LEU A 182 -15.32 -29.00 -18.55
CA LEU A 182 -15.46 -27.59 -18.88
C LEU A 182 -15.02 -26.72 -17.71
N PRO A 183 -14.49 -25.50 -17.96
CA PRO A 183 -14.16 -24.54 -16.91
C PRO A 183 -15.40 -24.20 -16.05
N THR A 184 -15.19 -23.89 -14.77
CA THR A 184 -16.29 -23.59 -13.83
C THR A 184 -17.26 -22.51 -14.31
N PRO A 185 -16.82 -21.40 -14.93
CA PRO A 185 -17.73 -20.40 -15.51
C PRO A 185 -18.64 -21.00 -16.59
N ALA A 186 -18.08 -21.78 -17.51
CA ALA A 186 -18.86 -22.43 -18.58
C ALA A 186 -19.86 -23.46 -18.02
N GLN A 187 -19.51 -24.19 -16.94
CA GLN A 187 -20.47 -25.08 -16.26
C GLN A 187 -21.64 -24.30 -15.65
N GLN A 188 -21.40 -23.08 -15.15
CA GLN A 188 -22.45 -22.21 -14.63
C GLN A 188 -23.34 -21.69 -15.74
N ASP A 189 -22.76 -21.25 -16.85
CA ASP A 189 -23.50 -20.75 -18.01
C ASP A 189 -24.41 -21.84 -18.59
N VAL A 190 -23.90 -23.07 -18.75
CA VAL A 190 -24.69 -24.24 -19.18
C VAL A 190 -25.85 -24.55 -18.21
N PHE A 191 -25.59 -24.45 -16.91
CA PHE A 191 -26.63 -24.65 -15.90
C PHE A 191 -27.75 -23.62 -15.97
N VAL A 192 -27.38 -22.34 -16.08
CA VAL A 192 -28.30 -21.20 -16.17
C VAL A 192 -29.06 -21.25 -17.50
N ALA A 193 -28.35 -21.53 -18.61
CA ALA A 193 -28.97 -21.69 -19.92
C ALA A 193 -30.02 -22.80 -19.92
N ALA A 194 -29.73 -23.94 -19.32
CA ALA A 194 -30.67 -25.03 -19.19
C ALA A 194 -31.91 -24.72 -18.32
N LEU A 195 -31.75 -23.85 -17.31
CA LEU A 195 -32.90 -23.33 -16.53
C LEU A 195 -33.81 -22.41 -17.33
N LEU A 196 -33.23 -21.64 -18.27
CA LEU A 196 -33.90 -20.57 -19.00
C LEU A 196 -34.11 -20.89 -20.50
N HIS A 197 -33.80 -22.12 -20.98
CA HIS A 197 -33.76 -22.42 -22.40
C HIS A 197 -35.08 -22.10 -23.12
N ASP A 198 -36.19 -22.21 -22.43
CA ASP A 198 -37.52 -21.98 -22.92
C ASP A 198 -38.08 -20.58 -22.64
N ILE A 199 -37.27 -19.65 -22.14
CA ILE A 199 -37.71 -18.29 -21.78
C ILE A 199 -38.36 -17.54 -22.95
N GLY A 200 -37.92 -17.81 -24.18
CA GLY A 200 -38.50 -17.21 -25.36
C GLY A 200 -39.94 -17.63 -25.66
N LYS A 201 -40.45 -18.68 -25.05
CA LYS A 201 -41.83 -19.12 -25.16
C LYS A 201 -42.83 -18.25 -24.42
N ILE A 202 -42.36 -17.36 -23.56
CA ILE A 202 -43.21 -16.42 -22.77
C ILE A 202 -44.10 -15.55 -23.66
N GLY A 203 -43.67 -15.28 -24.89
CA GLY A 203 -44.42 -14.53 -25.90
C GLY A 203 -45.39 -15.34 -26.74
N PHE A 204 -45.54 -16.65 -26.49
CA PHE A 204 -46.47 -17.50 -27.24
C PHE A 204 -47.92 -17.32 -26.76
N THR A 205 -48.87 -17.55 -27.68
CA THR A 205 -50.28 -17.61 -27.31
C THR A 205 -50.59 -18.94 -26.62
N ASP A 206 -51.64 -18.97 -25.81
CA ASP A 206 -52.05 -20.17 -25.06
C ASP A 206 -52.44 -21.31 -26.01
N GLU A 207 -52.99 -20.97 -27.20
CA GLU A 207 -53.33 -21.94 -28.25
C GLU A 207 -52.07 -22.63 -28.81
N LEU A 208 -50.96 -21.90 -28.98
CA LEU A 208 -49.70 -22.47 -29.47
C LEU A 208 -49.03 -23.34 -28.38
N LEU A 209 -49.10 -22.92 -27.13
CA LEU A 209 -48.53 -23.66 -25.99
C LEU A 209 -49.32 -24.95 -25.69
N ALA A 210 -50.63 -24.95 -25.93
CA ALA A 210 -51.48 -26.13 -25.69
C ALA A 210 -51.26 -27.25 -26.73
N LYS A 211 -50.63 -26.97 -27.87
CA LYS A 211 -50.41 -27.97 -28.93
C LYS A 211 -49.09 -28.71 -28.73
N PRO A 212 -49.11 -30.05 -28.78
CA PRO A 212 -47.84 -30.81 -28.83
C PRO A 212 -47.00 -30.39 -30.05
N VAL A 213 -45.68 -30.25 -29.87
CA VAL A 213 -44.75 -29.82 -30.92
C VAL A 213 -44.86 -30.71 -32.18
N SER A 214 -45.10 -32.00 -31.99
CA SER A 214 -45.30 -32.97 -33.09
C SER A 214 -46.54 -32.72 -33.96
N LYS A 215 -47.46 -31.85 -33.51
CA LYS A 215 -48.68 -31.48 -34.24
C LYS A 215 -48.61 -30.07 -34.84
N LEU A 216 -47.52 -29.31 -34.57
CA LEU A 216 -47.32 -28.01 -35.15
C LEU A 216 -46.92 -28.15 -36.61
N VAL A 217 -47.57 -27.39 -37.49
CA VAL A 217 -47.31 -27.39 -38.93
C VAL A 217 -47.09 -25.98 -39.48
N ASN A 218 -46.34 -25.90 -40.57
CA ASN A 218 -46.12 -24.66 -41.31
C ASN A 218 -45.77 -23.43 -40.41
N GLU A 219 -46.65 -22.45 -40.38
CA GLU A 219 -46.41 -21.17 -39.65
C GLU A 219 -46.33 -21.35 -38.14
N GLU A 220 -47.09 -22.27 -37.59
CA GLU A 220 -47.05 -22.56 -36.15
C GLU A 220 -45.67 -23.10 -35.75
N LEU A 221 -45.14 -24.06 -36.53
CA LEU A 221 -43.81 -24.62 -36.31
C LEU A 221 -42.71 -23.54 -36.51
N ALA A 222 -42.85 -22.71 -37.56
CA ALA A 222 -41.93 -21.61 -37.77
C ALA A 222 -41.95 -20.58 -36.61
N ARG A 223 -43.15 -20.30 -36.05
CA ARG A 223 -43.29 -19.48 -34.86
C ARG A 223 -42.67 -20.12 -33.62
N TYR A 224 -42.91 -21.38 -33.41
CA TYR A 224 -42.31 -22.15 -32.30
C TYR A 224 -40.79 -22.09 -32.34
N ARG A 225 -40.17 -22.32 -33.50
CA ARG A 225 -38.71 -22.31 -33.65
C ARG A 225 -38.06 -20.95 -33.30
N LYS A 226 -38.83 -19.86 -33.31
CA LYS A 226 -38.31 -18.51 -32.97
C LYS A 226 -38.06 -18.33 -31.47
N HIS A 227 -38.50 -19.26 -30.57
CA HIS A 227 -38.26 -19.07 -29.13
C HIS A 227 -36.79 -19.06 -28.75
N ALA A 228 -35.92 -19.77 -29.48
CA ALA A 228 -34.48 -19.75 -29.24
C ALA A 228 -33.90 -18.35 -29.51
N LEU A 229 -34.30 -17.71 -30.61
CA LEU A 229 -33.93 -16.32 -30.93
C LEU A 229 -34.53 -15.31 -29.94
N ALA A 230 -35.80 -15.50 -29.56
CA ALA A 230 -36.45 -14.61 -28.60
C ALA A 230 -35.82 -14.73 -27.20
N GLY A 231 -35.40 -15.93 -26.80
CA GLY A 231 -34.69 -16.20 -25.55
C GLY A 231 -33.32 -15.53 -25.53
N GLU A 232 -32.56 -15.62 -26.61
CA GLU A 232 -31.31 -14.88 -26.77
C GLU A 232 -31.54 -13.36 -26.63
N ALA A 233 -32.45 -12.82 -27.43
CA ALA A 233 -32.73 -11.37 -27.43
C ALA A 233 -33.17 -10.85 -26.06
N ALA A 234 -33.92 -11.64 -25.29
CA ALA A 234 -34.34 -11.24 -23.94
C ALA A 234 -33.21 -11.17 -22.94
N LEU A 235 -32.13 -11.94 -23.10
CA LEU A 235 -31.01 -12.02 -22.15
C LEU A 235 -29.78 -11.25 -22.59
N MET A 236 -29.60 -10.98 -23.87
CA MET A 236 -28.43 -10.24 -24.41
C MET A 236 -28.16 -8.87 -23.78
N PRO A 237 -29.18 -8.09 -23.33
CA PRO A 237 -28.91 -6.82 -22.63
C PRO A 237 -28.21 -6.99 -21.28
N LEU A 238 -28.24 -8.18 -20.68
CA LEU A 238 -27.60 -8.50 -19.41
C LEU A 238 -26.18 -9.01 -19.67
N VAL A 239 -25.16 -8.20 -19.37
CA VAL A 239 -23.75 -8.50 -19.66
C VAL A 239 -23.34 -9.87 -19.09
N GLU A 240 -23.78 -10.18 -17.88
CA GLU A 240 -23.46 -11.43 -17.17
C GLU A 240 -24.13 -12.65 -17.79
N LEU A 241 -25.15 -12.45 -18.63
CA LEU A 241 -25.92 -13.55 -19.27
C LEU A 241 -25.67 -13.67 -20.78
N GLN A 242 -24.77 -12.90 -21.36
CA GLN A 242 -24.48 -12.98 -22.80
C GLN A 242 -23.97 -14.37 -23.22
N GLY A 243 -23.15 -15.04 -22.40
CA GLY A 243 -22.74 -16.43 -22.61
C GLY A 243 -23.94 -17.38 -22.59
N VAL A 244 -24.81 -17.22 -21.61
CA VAL A 244 -26.04 -17.97 -21.44
C VAL A 244 -26.98 -17.76 -22.65
N ALA A 245 -27.13 -16.52 -23.10
CA ALA A 245 -27.98 -16.16 -24.24
C ALA A 245 -27.57 -16.89 -25.54
N LYS A 246 -26.26 -16.98 -25.79
CA LYS A 246 -25.71 -17.73 -26.94
C LYS A 246 -26.00 -19.21 -26.84
N ILE A 247 -25.88 -19.81 -25.67
CA ILE A 247 -26.22 -21.23 -25.45
C ILE A 247 -27.73 -21.45 -25.69
N ILE A 248 -28.58 -20.53 -25.21
CA ILE A 248 -30.02 -20.59 -25.43
C ILE A 248 -30.35 -20.48 -26.93
N ARG A 249 -29.67 -19.63 -27.71
CA ARG A 249 -29.83 -19.60 -29.14
C ARG A 249 -29.57 -20.99 -29.78
N ALA A 250 -28.50 -21.65 -29.37
CA ALA A 250 -28.02 -22.90 -29.98
C ALA A 250 -28.66 -24.19 -29.42
N HIS A 251 -29.54 -24.12 -28.40
CA HIS A 251 -29.98 -25.35 -27.68
C HIS A 251 -30.80 -26.31 -28.52
N HIS A 252 -31.31 -25.90 -29.67
CA HIS A 252 -31.96 -26.73 -30.65
C HIS A 252 -31.12 -27.01 -31.91
N GLU A 253 -29.87 -26.60 -31.91
CA GLU A 253 -28.97 -26.98 -32.97
C GLU A 253 -28.63 -28.48 -32.90
N ARG A 254 -28.35 -29.04 -34.06
CA ARG A 254 -28.04 -30.48 -34.18
C ARG A 254 -26.67 -30.63 -34.83
N PHE A 255 -25.94 -31.61 -34.36
CA PHE A 255 -24.60 -31.90 -34.88
C PHE A 255 -24.59 -32.12 -36.43
N ASP A 256 -25.68 -32.64 -37.00
CA ASP A 256 -25.89 -32.87 -38.44
C ASP A 256 -26.31 -31.61 -39.24
N GLY A 257 -26.46 -30.44 -38.57
CA GLY A 257 -26.90 -29.19 -39.18
C GLY A 257 -28.40 -29.11 -39.47
N ALA A 258 -29.19 -30.10 -39.11
CA ALA A 258 -30.65 -30.11 -39.30
C ALA A 258 -31.41 -29.43 -38.15
N GLY A 259 -30.68 -28.73 -37.28
CA GLY A 259 -31.23 -27.96 -36.15
C GLY A 259 -31.75 -26.56 -36.54
N PHE A 260 -32.02 -25.76 -35.52
CA PHE A 260 -32.45 -24.37 -35.67
C PHE A 260 -31.96 -23.53 -34.48
N PRO A 261 -31.84 -22.19 -34.61
CA PRO A 261 -32.30 -21.33 -35.68
C PRO A 261 -31.33 -21.20 -36.85
N ASP A 262 -30.03 -21.47 -36.65
CA ASP A 262 -28.96 -21.14 -37.59
C ASP A 262 -28.60 -22.33 -38.50
N GLY A 263 -28.98 -23.55 -38.13
CA GLY A 263 -28.53 -24.76 -38.81
C GLY A 263 -27.04 -25.02 -38.63
N ALA A 264 -26.48 -24.60 -37.50
CA ALA A 264 -25.08 -24.82 -37.17
C ALA A 264 -24.78 -26.32 -37.08
N ALA A 265 -23.59 -26.76 -37.56
CA ALA A 265 -23.20 -28.15 -37.59
C ALA A 265 -21.84 -28.37 -36.92
N GLY A 266 -21.70 -29.55 -36.29
CA GLY A 266 -20.44 -30.00 -35.72
C GLY A 266 -19.91 -29.04 -34.63
N ALA A 267 -18.67 -28.60 -34.78
CA ALA A 267 -17.98 -27.71 -33.81
C ALA A 267 -18.43 -26.24 -33.90
N ALA A 268 -19.34 -25.88 -34.81
CA ALA A 268 -19.88 -24.53 -34.92
C ALA A 268 -21.06 -24.26 -33.97
N ILE A 269 -21.50 -25.28 -33.23
CA ILE A 269 -22.58 -25.20 -32.23
C ILE A 269 -22.06 -24.63 -30.93
#